data_0b37d5cd1a8d05f4b43892a48e17540a
#
_entry.id   0b37d5cd1a8d05f4b43892a48e17540a
#
_cell.length_a   1.000
_cell.length_b   1.000
_cell.length_c   1.000
_cell.angle_alpha   90.00
_cell.angle_beta   90.00
_cell.angle_gamma   90.00
#
_symmetry.space_group_name_H-M   'P 1'
#
loop_
_entity.id
_entity.type
_entity.pdbx_description
1 polymer ?
#
loop_
_entity_poly.entity_id
_entity_poly.type
_entity_poly.pdbx_seq_one_letter_code
_entity_poly.pdbx_strand_id
1 'polypeptide(L)'
;MRRILAFLVAVALAGCVTITSSSIGTFAGVLPCADCAGILTELRLYAEQPSGRAAHYELTETYLGSRDGDRSIGTAGRWSTVRGSAGDKDATVIQIDLGPIDARRNFLRVGDDELRLLDRNLREIVSPVRRPLYRVSELPAATLLESDSGQTIDVEPGQRVFVVLGSNRATGYGWTLDPSGSGPLRSLGDPVYARGAASPGEGGTEIWLFRASGGGKQELNFQYRRPSERGVSVAKTLSYTVRVR
;
A
#
# COMPACT_ATOMS: atom_id res chain seq x y z
N MET A 1 19.41 -62.84 49.74
CA MET A 1 18.29 -62.08 49.13
C MET A 1 18.78 -60.70 48.85
N ARG A 2 19.19 -60.39 47.58
CA ARG A 2 19.66 -59.06 47.14
C ARG A 2 18.51 -58.40 46.42
N ARG A 3 18.00 -57.29 46.98
CA ARG A 3 16.99 -56.43 46.34
C ARG A 3 17.71 -55.46 45.42
N ILE A 4 17.44 -55.53 44.11
CA ILE A 4 17.90 -54.62 43.10
C ILE A 4 16.84 -53.50 43.02
N LEU A 5 17.23 -52.29 43.39
CA LEU A 5 16.42 -51.09 43.23
C LEU A 5 16.66 -50.54 41.79
N ALA A 6 15.67 -50.65 40.93
CA ALA A 6 15.73 -50.04 39.61
C ALA A 6 15.33 -48.56 39.71
N PHE A 7 16.28 -47.65 39.43
CA PHE A 7 16.02 -46.23 39.28
C PHE A 7 15.51 -45.97 37.87
N LEU A 8 14.24 -45.58 37.74
CA LEU A 8 13.65 -45.03 36.51
C LEU A 8 14.09 -43.56 36.37
N VAL A 9 15.01 -43.30 35.44
CA VAL A 9 15.35 -41.93 35.03
C VAL A 9 14.32 -41.48 34.02
N ALA A 10 13.40 -40.60 34.43
CA ALA A 10 12.48 -39.92 33.52
C ALA A 10 13.24 -38.83 32.79
N VAL A 11 13.57 -39.06 31.52
CA VAL A 11 14.12 -38.00 30.63
C VAL A 11 12.98 -37.11 30.20
N ALA A 12 12.89 -35.91 30.78
CA ALA A 12 12.00 -34.87 30.35
C ALA A 12 12.55 -34.29 29.02
N LEU A 13 11.94 -34.67 27.91
CA LEU A 13 12.16 -34.03 26.62
C LEU A 13 11.55 -32.63 26.67
N ALA A 14 12.34 -31.60 27.00
CA ALA A 14 11.99 -30.21 26.81
C ALA A 14 11.93 -29.95 25.31
N GLY A 15 10.74 -30.02 24.73
CA GLY A 15 10.50 -29.63 23.35
C GLY A 15 10.78 -28.15 23.21
N CYS A 16 11.83 -27.76 22.50
CA CYS A 16 12.06 -26.39 22.07
C CYS A 16 10.93 -26.00 21.10
N VAL A 17 9.97 -25.24 21.58
CA VAL A 17 8.96 -24.60 20.68
C VAL A 17 9.68 -23.52 19.90
N THR A 18 9.96 -23.77 18.64
CA THR A 18 10.47 -22.75 17.72
C THR A 18 9.36 -21.76 17.43
N ILE A 19 9.48 -20.54 17.94
CA ILE A 19 8.59 -19.44 17.60
C ILE A 19 9.00 -18.94 16.22
N THR A 20 8.14 -19.17 15.23
CA THR A 20 8.30 -18.63 13.87
C THR A 20 7.34 -17.49 13.67
N SER A 21 7.67 -16.54 12.80
CA SER A 21 6.73 -15.49 12.38
C SER A 21 6.31 -15.71 10.93
N SER A 22 5.03 -15.47 10.64
CA SER A 22 4.50 -15.52 9.28
C SER A 22 3.83 -14.20 8.92
N SER A 23 3.85 -13.86 7.63
CA SER A 23 3.11 -12.68 7.13
C SER A 23 1.61 -12.90 7.33
N ILE A 24 0.95 -11.93 7.97
CA ILE A 24 -0.51 -11.89 8.13
C ILE A 24 -1.17 -10.96 7.13
N GLY A 25 -0.39 -10.20 6.38
CA GLY A 25 -0.87 -9.36 5.27
C GLY A 25 0.15 -8.33 4.85
N THR A 26 0.09 -8.00 3.58
CA THR A 26 0.77 -6.85 2.97
C THR A 26 -0.28 -5.84 2.59
N PHE A 27 -0.05 -4.58 2.92
CA PHE A 27 -0.96 -3.47 2.62
C PHE A 27 -0.19 -2.42 1.83
N ALA A 28 -0.80 -1.89 0.78
CA ALA A 28 -0.18 -0.89 -0.06
C ALA A 28 -1.17 0.23 -0.43
N GLY A 29 -0.64 1.43 -0.62
CA GLY A 29 -1.39 2.61 -1.02
C GLY A 29 -0.52 3.84 -1.03
N VAL A 30 -1.13 5.00 -1.32
CA VAL A 30 -0.41 6.27 -1.30
C VAL A 30 -0.94 7.12 -0.16
N LEU A 31 -0.08 7.39 0.80
CA LEU A 31 -0.38 8.25 1.94
C LEU A 31 -0.14 9.74 1.61
N PRO A 32 -0.80 10.67 2.34
CA PRO A 32 -0.55 12.10 2.21
C PRO A 32 0.90 12.45 2.52
N CYS A 33 1.44 13.40 1.78
CA CYS A 33 2.76 13.99 2.00
C CYS A 33 2.61 15.49 2.19
N ALA A 34 3.43 16.10 3.02
CA ALA A 34 3.40 17.54 3.28
C ALA A 34 4.16 18.32 2.20
N ASP A 35 5.23 17.77 1.68
CA ASP A 35 6.21 18.41 0.80
C ASP A 35 6.54 17.60 -0.47
N CYS A 36 5.71 16.60 -0.79
CA CYS A 36 5.84 15.78 -1.99
C CYS A 36 4.47 15.40 -2.56
N ALA A 37 4.44 14.80 -3.73
CA ALA A 37 3.20 14.42 -4.41
C ALA A 37 2.41 13.32 -3.66
N GLY A 38 3.09 12.51 -2.87
CA GLY A 38 2.51 11.44 -2.06
C GLY A 38 3.57 10.47 -1.60
N ILE A 39 3.24 9.61 -0.65
CA ILE A 39 4.13 8.56 -0.16
C ILE A 39 3.54 7.22 -0.56
N LEU A 40 4.09 6.59 -1.61
CA LEU A 40 3.77 5.21 -1.92
C LEU A 40 4.26 4.35 -0.75
N THR A 41 3.33 3.70 -0.09
CA THR A 41 3.57 2.99 1.16
C THR A 41 3.23 1.52 0.99
N GLU A 42 4.17 0.65 1.30
CA GLU A 42 3.99 -0.80 1.41
C GLU A 42 4.28 -1.21 2.86
N LEU A 43 3.27 -1.76 3.53
CA LEU A 43 3.36 -2.22 4.91
C LEU A 43 3.09 -3.73 4.97
N ARG A 44 4.09 -4.50 5.39
CA ARG A 44 3.96 -5.92 5.64
C ARG A 44 3.96 -6.20 7.13
N LEU A 45 2.95 -6.92 7.60
CA LEU A 45 2.78 -7.27 9.00
C LEU A 45 3.03 -8.75 9.20
N TYR A 46 3.74 -9.09 10.28
CA TYR A 46 4.05 -10.47 10.66
C TYR A 46 3.52 -10.76 12.05
N ALA A 47 3.06 -11.99 12.28
CA ALA A 47 2.63 -12.48 13.58
C ALA A 47 3.37 -13.75 13.97
N GLU A 48 3.57 -13.94 15.27
CA GLU A 48 4.17 -15.14 15.86
C GLU A 48 3.24 -16.35 15.67
N GLN A 49 3.83 -17.47 15.31
CA GLN A 49 3.10 -18.74 15.21
C GLN A 49 3.46 -19.66 16.37
N PRO A 50 2.48 -20.37 16.95
CA PRO A 50 1.05 -20.44 16.60
C PRO A 50 0.18 -19.39 17.33
N SER A 51 0.77 -18.49 18.12
CA SER A 51 0.02 -17.58 19.00
C SER A 51 -0.80 -16.52 18.28
N GLY A 52 -0.44 -16.16 17.03
CA GLY A 52 -1.04 -15.06 16.29
C GLY A 52 -0.71 -13.67 16.84
N ARG A 53 0.21 -13.57 17.83
CA ARG A 53 0.59 -12.29 18.45
C ARG A 53 1.33 -11.42 17.47
N ALA A 54 1.15 -10.10 17.58
CA ALA A 54 1.90 -9.12 16.82
C ALA A 54 3.42 -9.32 16.99
N ALA A 55 4.14 -9.39 15.89
CA ALA A 55 5.58 -9.60 15.89
C ALA A 55 6.31 -8.37 15.34
N HIS A 56 6.68 -8.39 14.08
CA HIS A 56 7.41 -7.30 13.44
C HIS A 56 6.67 -6.82 12.18
N TYR A 57 7.07 -5.65 11.67
CA TYR A 57 6.63 -5.13 10.38
C TYR A 57 7.84 -4.81 9.52
N GLU A 58 7.60 -4.78 8.21
CA GLU A 58 8.46 -4.18 7.19
C GLU A 58 7.65 -3.09 6.49
N LEU A 59 8.23 -1.91 6.38
CA LEU A 59 7.63 -0.74 5.75
C LEU A 59 8.57 -0.20 4.69
N THR A 60 8.08 -0.07 3.46
CA THR A 60 8.76 0.65 2.39
C THR A 60 7.94 1.87 2.03
N GLU A 61 8.57 3.03 2.02
CA GLU A 61 7.96 4.30 1.67
C GLU A 61 8.75 4.95 0.54
N THR A 62 8.07 5.20 -0.57
CA THR A 62 8.65 5.95 -1.70
C THR A 62 7.99 7.32 -1.76
N TYR A 63 8.78 8.35 -1.51
CA TYR A 63 8.39 9.76 -1.60
C TYR A 63 8.39 10.16 -3.07
N LEU A 64 7.21 10.39 -3.63
CA LEU A 64 6.99 10.67 -5.04
C LEU A 64 7.11 12.17 -5.32
N GLY A 65 7.83 12.55 -6.38
CA GLY A 65 7.93 13.94 -6.83
C GLY A 65 8.62 14.87 -5.83
N SER A 66 9.55 14.38 -5.04
CA SER A 66 10.40 15.23 -4.20
C SER A 66 11.40 16.02 -5.06
N ARG A 67 11.97 17.11 -4.51
CA ARG A 67 12.88 17.99 -5.28
C ARG A 67 14.08 17.28 -5.89
N ASP A 68 14.56 16.23 -5.21
CA ASP A 68 15.72 15.44 -5.62
C ASP A 68 15.34 14.14 -6.35
N GLY A 69 14.10 14.04 -6.83
CA GLY A 69 13.54 12.83 -7.42
C GLY A 69 12.89 11.91 -6.39
N ASP A 70 12.39 10.77 -6.85
CA ASP A 70 11.73 9.79 -5.99
C ASP A 70 12.76 9.13 -5.05
N ARG A 71 12.39 9.03 -3.77
CA ARG A 71 13.26 8.46 -2.74
C ARG A 71 12.54 7.37 -1.97
N SER A 72 13.09 6.16 -1.94
CA SER A 72 12.57 5.05 -1.15
C SER A 72 13.33 4.88 0.17
N ILE A 73 12.59 4.64 1.24
CA ILE A 73 13.09 4.38 2.59
C ILE A 73 12.46 3.10 3.10
N GLY A 74 13.30 2.13 3.48
CA GLY A 74 12.87 0.91 4.17
C GLY A 74 13.01 1.07 5.68
N THR A 75 12.00 0.65 6.43
CA THR A 75 12.00 0.65 7.90
C THR A 75 11.40 -0.68 8.37
N ALA A 76 11.95 -1.21 9.46
CA ALA A 76 11.42 -2.40 10.11
C ALA A 76 11.37 -2.16 11.63
N GLY A 77 10.45 -2.80 12.31
CA GLY A 77 10.28 -2.64 13.75
C GLY A 77 9.20 -3.56 14.31
N ARG A 78 8.69 -3.24 15.47
CA ARG A 78 7.59 -3.98 16.08
C ARG A 78 6.27 -3.26 15.84
N TRP A 79 5.21 -4.03 15.75
CA TRP A 79 3.85 -3.49 15.72
C TRP A 79 3.03 -4.05 16.87
N SER A 80 1.95 -3.38 17.18
CA SER A 80 0.99 -3.77 18.21
C SER A 80 -0.43 -3.38 17.79
N THR A 81 -1.41 -3.86 18.53
CA THR A 81 -2.80 -3.42 18.40
C THR A 81 -3.25 -2.72 19.67
N VAL A 82 -4.03 -1.67 19.51
CA VAL A 82 -4.78 -1.04 20.59
C VAL A 82 -6.27 -1.03 20.24
N ARG A 83 -7.11 -1.08 21.26
CA ARG A 83 -8.55 -0.98 21.10
C ARG A 83 -8.98 0.47 21.23
N GLY A 84 -9.83 0.91 20.32
CA GLY A 84 -10.44 2.23 20.31
C GLY A 84 -9.71 3.22 19.41
N SER A 85 -10.50 4.01 18.71
CA SER A 85 -10.13 5.24 18.01
C SER A 85 -10.93 6.41 18.59
N ALA A 86 -10.64 7.62 18.16
CA ALA A 86 -11.41 8.80 18.61
C ALA A 86 -12.90 8.76 18.19
N GLY A 87 -13.21 8.05 17.11
CA GLY A 87 -14.56 7.93 16.57
C GLY A 87 -15.29 6.64 16.96
N ASP A 88 -14.55 5.60 17.36
CA ASP A 88 -15.10 4.29 17.71
C ASP A 88 -14.26 3.63 18.82
N LYS A 89 -14.84 3.44 20.00
CA LYS A 89 -14.20 2.82 21.16
C LYS A 89 -13.87 1.34 20.98
N ASP A 90 -14.53 0.67 20.04
CA ASP A 90 -14.36 -0.76 19.78
C ASP A 90 -13.47 -1.04 18.57
N ALA A 91 -13.03 0.00 17.89
CA ALA A 91 -12.14 -0.10 16.73
C ALA A 91 -10.82 -0.79 17.09
N THR A 92 -10.26 -1.50 16.13
CA THR A 92 -8.89 -2.04 16.21
C THR A 92 -7.95 -1.08 15.50
N VAL A 93 -6.95 -0.58 16.23
CA VAL A 93 -5.91 0.27 15.69
C VAL A 93 -4.59 -0.48 15.69
N ILE A 94 -3.94 -0.56 14.52
CA ILE A 94 -2.59 -1.08 14.36
C ILE A 94 -1.62 0.07 14.60
N GLN A 95 -0.67 -0.12 15.52
CA GLN A 95 0.39 0.83 15.80
C GLN A 95 1.73 0.26 15.35
N ILE A 96 2.46 0.98 14.51
CA ILE A 96 3.83 0.68 14.16
C ILE A 96 4.75 1.68 14.84
N ASP A 97 5.83 1.16 15.43
CA ASP A 97 6.80 1.96 16.16
C ASP A 97 8.00 2.23 15.26
N LEU A 98 8.13 3.47 14.80
CA LEU A 98 9.22 3.91 13.91
C LEU A 98 10.47 4.38 14.68
N GLY A 99 10.48 4.22 16.02
CA GLY A 99 11.57 4.65 16.89
C GLY A 99 11.11 5.62 17.97
N PRO A 100 11.45 6.91 17.94
CA PRO A 100 11.03 7.88 18.96
C PRO A 100 9.49 7.93 19.09
N ILE A 101 9.00 8.21 20.30
CA ILE A 101 7.56 8.20 20.63
C ILE A 101 6.71 9.02 19.64
N ASP A 102 7.27 10.10 19.10
CA ASP A 102 6.59 10.95 18.11
C ASP A 102 6.56 10.39 16.70
N ALA A 103 7.27 9.29 16.43
CA ALA A 103 7.36 8.64 15.13
C ALA A 103 6.37 7.47 14.98
N ARG A 104 5.46 7.25 15.94
CA ARG A 104 4.43 6.22 15.82
C ARG A 104 3.44 6.54 14.71
N ARG A 105 3.13 5.52 13.91
CA ARG A 105 2.00 5.59 12.98
C ARG A 105 0.88 4.70 13.45
N ASN A 106 -0.33 5.22 13.34
CA ASN A 106 -1.54 4.57 13.76
C ASN A 106 -2.41 4.32 12.54
N PHE A 107 -2.90 3.10 12.41
CA PHE A 107 -3.80 2.73 11.32
C PHE A 107 -5.07 2.12 11.89
N LEU A 108 -6.22 2.68 11.55
CA LEU A 108 -7.51 2.06 11.80
C LEU A 108 -7.66 0.85 10.87
N ARG A 109 -7.90 -0.32 11.43
CA ARG A 109 -8.23 -1.51 10.66
C ARG A 109 -9.71 -1.49 10.28
N VAL A 110 -9.99 -1.50 8.99
CA VAL A 110 -11.35 -1.55 8.44
C VAL A 110 -11.54 -2.90 7.77
N GLY A 111 -12.19 -3.81 8.47
CA GLY A 111 -12.28 -5.20 8.05
C GLY A 111 -10.89 -5.85 7.93
N ASP A 112 -10.75 -6.74 6.95
CA ASP A 112 -9.50 -7.46 6.72
C ASP A 112 -8.62 -6.83 5.62
N ASP A 113 -9.16 -5.94 4.83
CA ASP A 113 -8.56 -5.50 3.57
C ASP A 113 -8.15 -4.03 3.51
N GLU A 114 -8.41 -3.26 4.56
CA GLU A 114 -8.16 -1.82 4.52
C GLU A 114 -7.55 -1.32 5.84
N LEU A 115 -6.53 -0.46 5.72
CA LEU A 115 -5.92 0.28 6.83
C LEU A 115 -6.00 1.78 6.52
N ARG A 116 -6.60 2.56 7.44
CA ARG A 116 -6.69 4.03 7.34
C ARG A 116 -5.71 4.69 8.28
N LEU A 117 -4.91 5.61 7.77
CA LEU A 117 -3.98 6.38 8.58
C LEU A 117 -4.77 7.28 9.55
N LEU A 118 -4.37 7.24 10.82
CA LEU A 118 -4.89 8.10 11.88
C LEU A 118 -3.82 9.12 12.30
N ASP A 119 -4.28 10.22 12.86
CA ASP A 119 -3.41 11.18 13.53
C ASP A 119 -2.89 10.65 14.89
N ARG A 120 -2.06 11.45 15.58
CA ARG A 120 -1.52 11.10 16.91
C ARG A 120 -2.61 10.94 17.97
N ASN A 121 -3.79 11.52 17.78
CA ASN A 121 -4.94 11.45 18.67
C ASN A 121 -5.92 10.35 18.28
N LEU A 122 -5.52 9.44 17.41
CA LEU A 122 -6.31 8.34 16.86
C LEU A 122 -7.57 8.82 16.13
N ARG A 123 -7.54 9.99 15.51
CA ARG A 123 -8.61 10.52 14.67
C ARG A 123 -8.32 10.21 13.22
N GLU A 124 -9.36 9.90 12.45
CA GLU A 124 -9.22 9.82 11.00
C GLU A 124 -8.78 11.19 10.45
N ILE A 125 -7.76 11.18 9.59
CA ILE A 125 -7.30 12.37 8.92
C ILE A 125 -8.37 12.79 7.92
N VAL A 126 -9.00 13.93 8.18
CA VAL A 126 -9.99 14.52 7.26
C VAL A 126 -9.25 15.02 6.04
N SER A 127 -9.38 14.31 4.94
CA SER A 127 -8.87 14.71 3.63
C SER A 127 -10.02 14.58 2.63
N PRO A 128 -10.13 15.49 1.65
CA PRO A 128 -11.11 15.34 0.56
C PRO A 128 -10.92 14.05 -0.23
N VAL A 129 -9.75 13.43 -0.08
CA VAL A 129 -9.45 12.15 -0.68
C VAL A 129 -9.01 11.18 0.41
N ARG A 130 -9.87 10.20 0.73
CA ARG A 130 -9.49 9.09 1.61
C ARG A 130 -8.40 8.27 0.93
N ARG A 131 -7.32 8.00 1.66
CA ARG A 131 -6.15 7.26 1.14
C ARG A 131 -5.82 6.11 2.09
N PRO A 132 -6.59 5.02 2.01
CA PRO A 132 -6.26 3.83 2.78
C PRO A 132 -5.10 3.07 2.13
N LEU A 133 -4.45 2.24 2.94
CA LEU A 133 -3.66 1.13 2.44
C LEU A 133 -4.61 -0.05 2.24
N TYR A 134 -4.55 -0.68 1.09
CA TYR A 134 -5.35 -1.85 0.78
C TYR A 134 -4.51 -3.11 0.89
N ARG A 135 -5.13 -4.19 1.36
CA ARG A 135 -4.47 -5.50 1.35
C ARG A 135 -4.12 -5.89 -0.08
N VAL A 136 -2.86 -6.26 -0.28
CA VAL A 136 -2.35 -6.80 -1.54
C VAL A 136 -1.99 -8.28 -1.33
N SER A 137 -1.90 -9.05 -2.43
CA SER A 137 -1.37 -10.41 -2.35
C SER A 137 0.09 -10.39 -1.85
N GLU A 138 0.62 -11.53 -1.41
CA GLU A 138 2.02 -11.65 -0.92
C GLU A 138 3.07 -11.24 -1.97
N LEU A 139 2.71 -11.26 -3.23
CA LEU A 139 3.55 -10.76 -4.31
C LEU A 139 3.46 -9.24 -4.38
N PRO A 140 4.58 -8.55 -4.63
CA PRO A 140 4.58 -7.10 -4.69
C PRO A 140 3.60 -6.60 -5.74
N ALA A 141 2.79 -5.61 -5.37
CA ALA A 141 1.99 -4.87 -6.34
C ALA A 141 2.93 -4.19 -7.34
N ALA A 142 2.64 -4.33 -8.61
CA ALA A 142 3.39 -3.58 -9.62
C ALA A 142 2.98 -2.11 -9.54
N THR A 143 3.98 -1.22 -9.55
CA THR A 143 3.77 0.23 -9.65
C THR A 143 4.36 0.71 -10.95
N LEU A 144 3.56 1.41 -11.75
CA LEU A 144 3.94 2.01 -13.01
C LEU A 144 4.01 3.52 -12.86
N LEU A 145 5.14 4.08 -13.22
CA LEU A 145 5.40 5.51 -13.25
C LEU A 145 5.37 6.02 -14.71
N GLU A 146 5.43 7.32 -14.89
CA GLU A 146 5.53 7.92 -16.23
C GLU A 146 6.76 7.45 -17.01
N SER A 147 7.88 7.21 -16.31
CA SER A 147 9.12 6.67 -16.86
C SER A 147 8.98 5.26 -17.44
N ASP A 148 7.95 4.52 -17.00
CA ASP A 148 7.72 3.15 -17.44
C ASP A 148 6.81 3.06 -18.67
N SER A 149 6.49 4.22 -19.28
CA SER A 149 5.70 4.24 -20.51
C SER A 149 6.35 3.42 -21.63
N GLY A 150 5.54 2.58 -22.27
CA GLY A 150 5.98 1.63 -23.31
C GLY A 150 6.42 0.28 -22.77
N GLN A 151 6.55 0.11 -21.45
CA GLN A 151 6.97 -1.16 -20.86
C GLN A 151 5.85 -2.19 -20.79
N THR A 152 6.26 -3.44 -20.73
CA THR A 152 5.38 -4.59 -20.42
C THR A 152 5.74 -5.11 -19.04
N ILE A 153 4.74 -5.24 -18.17
CA ILE A 153 4.89 -5.87 -16.86
C ILE A 153 4.10 -7.17 -16.79
N ASP A 154 4.60 -8.10 -16.01
CA ASP A 154 3.92 -9.36 -15.70
C ASP A 154 3.39 -9.32 -14.27
N VAL A 155 2.13 -9.71 -14.12
CA VAL A 155 1.46 -9.80 -12.81
C VAL A 155 0.67 -11.10 -12.74
N GLU A 156 0.31 -11.52 -11.52
CA GLU A 156 -0.53 -12.69 -11.31
C GLU A 156 -1.97 -12.31 -10.94
N PRO A 157 -2.94 -13.22 -11.15
CA PRO A 157 -4.32 -12.98 -10.73
C PRO A 157 -4.41 -12.61 -9.24
N GLY A 158 -5.20 -11.60 -8.92
CA GLY A 158 -5.35 -11.06 -7.57
C GLY A 158 -4.39 -9.94 -7.21
N GLN A 159 -3.27 -9.80 -7.92
CA GLN A 159 -2.34 -8.69 -7.71
C GLN A 159 -2.95 -7.34 -8.07
N ARG A 160 -2.46 -6.29 -7.41
CA ARG A 160 -2.84 -4.91 -7.69
C ARG A 160 -1.75 -4.20 -8.49
N VAL A 161 -2.19 -3.38 -9.45
CA VAL A 161 -1.34 -2.52 -10.26
C VAL A 161 -1.68 -1.09 -9.92
N PHE A 162 -0.68 -0.32 -9.52
CA PHE A 162 -0.79 1.12 -9.33
C PHE A 162 -0.20 1.81 -10.55
N VAL A 163 -0.90 2.82 -11.08
CA VAL A 163 -0.34 3.73 -12.08
C VAL A 163 -0.33 5.11 -11.47
N VAL A 164 0.86 5.72 -11.36
CA VAL A 164 1.11 6.96 -10.64
C VAL A 164 1.62 8.00 -11.63
N LEU A 165 0.79 9.02 -11.91
CA LEU A 165 1.01 9.98 -12.96
C LEU A 165 0.99 11.41 -12.41
N GLY A 166 1.99 12.22 -12.76
CA GLY A 166 2.00 13.64 -12.44
C GLY A 166 0.81 14.37 -13.09
N SER A 167 0.13 15.23 -12.33
CA SER A 167 -1.03 15.95 -12.82
C SER A 167 -1.12 17.33 -12.18
N ASN A 168 -1.52 18.34 -12.96
CA ASN A 168 -1.81 19.67 -12.44
C ASN A 168 -3.24 20.06 -12.75
N ARG A 169 -4.15 19.67 -11.86
CA ARG A 169 -5.59 19.97 -11.99
C ARG A 169 -5.92 21.48 -11.96
N ALA A 170 -5.04 22.31 -11.42
CA ALA A 170 -5.24 23.77 -11.43
C ALA A 170 -5.21 24.36 -12.85
N THR A 171 -4.59 23.65 -13.79
CA THR A 171 -4.56 24.04 -15.22
C THR A 171 -5.76 23.53 -16.01
N GLY A 172 -6.69 22.82 -15.37
CA GLY A 172 -7.81 22.13 -16.00
C GLY A 172 -7.44 20.83 -16.70
N TYR A 173 -6.16 20.44 -16.70
CA TYR A 173 -5.70 19.15 -17.24
C TYR A 173 -5.88 18.02 -16.22
N GLY A 174 -6.09 16.82 -16.74
CA GLY A 174 -6.14 15.58 -15.99
C GLY A 174 -5.92 14.39 -16.89
N TRP A 175 -5.61 13.27 -16.28
CA TRP A 175 -5.44 12.01 -17.00
C TRP A 175 -6.80 11.36 -17.28
N THR A 176 -6.95 10.83 -18.47
CA THR A 176 -8.07 9.99 -18.87
C THR A 176 -7.52 8.67 -19.36
N LEU A 177 -8.13 7.56 -18.91
CA LEU A 177 -7.83 6.23 -19.41
C LEU A 177 -8.74 5.97 -20.63
N ASP A 178 -8.16 5.47 -21.72
CA ASP A 178 -8.93 5.03 -22.88
C ASP A 178 -9.75 3.78 -22.50
N PRO A 179 -11.07 3.82 -22.63
CA PRO A 179 -11.95 2.71 -22.26
C PRO A 179 -11.89 1.52 -23.22
N SER A 180 -11.18 1.63 -24.36
CA SER A 180 -11.14 0.58 -25.39
C SER A 180 -10.37 -0.68 -24.98
N GLY A 181 -9.64 -0.65 -23.88
CA GLY A 181 -8.91 -1.80 -23.34
C GLY A 181 -9.80 -2.71 -22.48
N SER A 182 -10.55 -3.63 -23.06
CA SER A 182 -11.10 -4.74 -22.29
C SER A 182 -10.01 -5.78 -22.02
N GLY A 183 -9.89 -6.24 -20.78
CA GLY A 183 -8.85 -7.19 -20.42
C GLY A 183 -8.95 -7.65 -18.96
N PRO A 184 -7.89 -8.30 -18.46
CA PRO A 184 -7.90 -8.91 -17.13
C PRO A 184 -7.77 -7.91 -15.97
N LEU A 185 -7.63 -6.61 -16.25
CA LEU A 185 -7.55 -5.60 -15.19
C LEU A 185 -8.92 -5.00 -14.88
N ARG A 186 -9.26 -4.93 -13.61
CA ARG A 186 -10.44 -4.24 -13.09
C ARG A 186 -10.03 -2.98 -12.36
N SER A 187 -10.57 -1.83 -12.74
CA SER A 187 -10.39 -0.60 -11.96
C SER A 187 -11.01 -0.76 -10.57
N LEU A 188 -10.30 -0.28 -9.55
CA LEU A 188 -10.77 -0.29 -8.16
C LEU A 188 -11.42 1.04 -7.74
N GLY A 189 -11.90 1.80 -8.69
CA GLY A 189 -12.59 3.06 -8.49
C GLY A 189 -11.99 4.20 -9.31
N ASP A 190 -12.44 5.42 -9.02
CA ASP A 190 -11.92 6.62 -9.64
C ASP A 190 -10.48 6.90 -9.19
N PRO A 191 -9.67 7.54 -10.06
CA PRO A 191 -8.30 7.89 -9.70
C PRO A 191 -8.25 8.87 -8.52
N VAL A 192 -7.36 8.56 -7.60
CA VAL A 192 -7.09 9.40 -6.44
C VAL A 192 -6.14 10.53 -6.84
N TYR A 193 -6.53 11.78 -6.60
CA TYR A 193 -5.62 12.91 -6.79
C TYR A 193 -4.93 13.28 -5.48
N ALA A 194 -3.60 13.14 -5.48
CA ALA A 194 -2.72 13.60 -4.43
C ALA A 194 -2.19 14.98 -4.78
N ARG A 195 -2.61 16.02 -4.05
CA ARG A 195 -2.04 17.37 -4.24
C ARG A 195 -0.61 17.38 -3.70
N GLY A 196 0.32 17.90 -4.48
CA GLY A 196 1.66 18.24 -3.99
C GLY A 196 1.57 19.33 -2.89
N ALA A 197 2.50 19.30 -1.95
CA ALA A 197 2.42 20.17 -0.77
C ALA A 197 3.02 21.55 -1.00
N ALA A 198 3.71 21.76 -2.10
CA ALA A 198 4.49 22.97 -2.26
C ALA A 198 3.58 24.19 -2.45
N SER A 199 3.35 24.84 -3.42
CA SER A 199 2.60 26.11 -3.50
C SER A 199 1.22 25.97 -4.14
N PRO A 200 0.29 26.89 -3.90
CA PRO A 200 -0.93 26.96 -4.66
C PRO A 200 -0.64 27.04 -6.17
N GLY A 201 -1.16 26.10 -6.96
CA GLY A 201 -0.91 26.00 -8.40
C GLY A 201 0.18 25.02 -8.80
N GLU A 202 0.98 24.52 -7.88
CA GLU A 202 1.84 23.37 -8.14
C GLU A 202 0.99 22.11 -8.32
N GLY A 203 1.45 21.23 -9.19
CA GLY A 203 0.75 20.00 -9.54
C GLY A 203 0.60 19.03 -8.38
N GLY A 204 0.14 17.88 -8.69
CA GLY A 204 -0.01 16.74 -7.80
C GLY A 204 0.17 15.46 -8.58
N THR A 205 -0.36 14.39 -8.06
CA THR A 205 -0.26 13.07 -8.65
C THR A 205 -1.64 12.44 -8.75
N GLU A 206 -1.97 11.86 -9.88
CA GLU A 206 -3.12 10.98 -10.04
C GLU A 206 -2.69 9.53 -9.91
N ILE A 207 -3.42 8.78 -9.08
CA ILE A 207 -3.13 7.41 -8.76
C ILE A 207 -4.30 6.57 -9.19
N TRP A 208 -4.04 5.67 -10.12
CA TRP A 208 -5.00 4.72 -10.66
C TRP A 208 -4.73 3.35 -10.08
N LEU A 209 -5.77 2.71 -9.59
CA LEU A 209 -5.67 1.39 -8.96
C LEU A 209 -6.42 0.35 -9.79
N PHE A 210 -5.73 -0.73 -10.10
CA PHE A 210 -6.29 -1.87 -10.80
C PHE A 210 -6.05 -3.16 -10.03
N ARG A 211 -6.91 -4.15 -10.26
CA ARG A 211 -6.74 -5.52 -9.81
C ARG A 211 -6.70 -6.45 -11.00
N ALA A 212 -5.71 -7.32 -11.04
CA ALA A 212 -5.66 -8.42 -12.00
C ALA A 212 -6.74 -9.47 -11.65
N SER A 213 -7.64 -9.80 -12.57
CA SER A 213 -8.80 -10.65 -12.32
C SER A 213 -8.88 -11.88 -13.20
N GLY A 214 -7.89 -12.15 -14.03
CA GLY A 214 -7.85 -13.31 -14.92
C GLY A 214 -6.60 -13.29 -15.78
N GLY A 215 -6.35 -14.33 -16.54
CA GLY A 215 -5.22 -14.39 -17.47
C GLY A 215 -5.45 -13.56 -18.72
N GLY A 216 -4.37 -13.08 -19.32
CA GLY A 216 -4.41 -12.35 -20.58
C GLY A 216 -3.54 -11.09 -20.60
N LYS A 217 -3.71 -10.29 -21.65
CA LYS A 217 -2.96 -9.04 -21.86
C LYS A 217 -3.93 -7.87 -21.95
N GLN A 218 -3.56 -6.76 -21.33
CA GLN A 218 -4.30 -5.50 -21.44
C GLN A 218 -3.33 -4.34 -21.63
N GLU A 219 -3.71 -3.42 -22.52
CA GLU A 219 -3.02 -2.14 -22.68
C GLU A 219 -3.78 -1.08 -21.90
N LEU A 220 -3.03 -0.29 -21.14
CA LEU A 220 -3.52 0.88 -20.44
C LEU A 220 -2.99 2.11 -21.17
N ASN A 221 -3.88 2.81 -21.87
CA ASN A 221 -3.55 4.02 -22.64
C ASN A 221 -4.09 5.24 -21.92
N PHE A 222 -3.19 6.08 -21.40
CA PHE A 222 -3.53 7.30 -20.68
C PHE A 222 -3.30 8.52 -21.55
N GLN A 223 -4.23 9.46 -21.50
CA GLN A 223 -4.15 10.75 -22.19
C GLN A 223 -4.25 11.90 -21.19
N TYR A 224 -3.26 12.78 -21.17
CA TYR A 224 -3.30 14.01 -20.38
C TYR A 224 -3.93 15.11 -21.21
N ARG A 225 -5.13 15.52 -20.84
CA ARG A 225 -5.93 16.50 -21.60
C ARG A 225 -6.86 17.28 -20.68
N ARG A 226 -7.53 18.28 -21.22
CA ARG A 226 -8.64 18.97 -20.55
C ARG A 226 -9.95 18.23 -20.85
N PRO A 227 -10.54 17.50 -19.91
CA PRO A 227 -11.73 16.68 -20.16
C PRO A 227 -12.96 17.49 -20.56
N SER A 228 -13.05 18.75 -20.10
CA SER A 228 -14.18 19.65 -20.37
C SER A 228 -14.17 20.28 -21.77
N GLU A 229 -13.04 20.24 -22.47
CA GLU A 229 -12.90 20.88 -23.78
C GLU A 229 -12.92 19.82 -24.89
N ARG A 230 -13.95 19.88 -25.77
CA ARG A 230 -14.03 19.01 -26.94
C ARG A 230 -13.08 19.53 -28.03
N GLY A 231 -12.27 18.62 -28.62
CA GLY A 231 -11.39 18.95 -29.74
C GLY A 231 -10.03 19.54 -29.36
N VAL A 232 -9.69 19.62 -28.08
CA VAL A 232 -8.36 20.04 -27.64
C VAL A 232 -7.34 18.93 -27.80
N SER A 233 -6.12 19.30 -28.24
CA SER A 233 -5.02 18.37 -28.41
C SER A 233 -4.63 17.68 -27.10
N VAL A 234 -4.32 16.40 -27.17
CA VAL A 234 -3.75 15.63 -26.08
C VAL A 234 -2.34 16.15 -25.82
N ALA A 235 -2.06 16.63 -24.61
CA ALA A 235 -0.77 17.19 -24.25
C ALA A 235 0.30 16.10 -24.05
N LYS A 236 -0.11 14.92 -23.57
CA LYS A 236 0.78 13.78 -23.31
C LYS A 236 0.00 12.47 -23.41
N THR A 237 0.64 11.45 -23.94
CA THR A 237 0.12 10.07 -23.98
C THR A 237 1.11 9.13 -23.34
N LEU A 238 0.63 8.21 -22.53
CA LEU A 238 1.40 7.14 -21.91
C LEU A 238 0.70 5.82 -22.17
N SER A 239 1.47 4.77 -22.41
CA SER A 239 0.94 3.43 -22.63
C SER A 239 1.70 2.41 -21.80
N TYR A 240 0.99 1.45 -21.23
CA TYR A 240 1.58 0.34 -20.49
C TYR A 240 0.91 -0.94 -20.93
N THR A 241 1.69 -2.00 -21.02
CA THR A 241 1.16 -3.35 -21.26
C THR A 241 1.24 -4.14 -19.97
N VAL A 242 0.10 -4.65 -19.51
CA VAL A 242 0.03 -5.55 -18.36
C VAL A 242 -0.36 -6.93 -18.86
N ARG A 243 0.49 -7.92 -18.56
CA ARG A 243 0.24 -9.32 -18.82
C ARG A 243 -0.06 -10.03 -17.51
N VAL A 244 -1.25 -10.62 -17.42
CA VAL A 244 -1.64 -11.44 -16.27
C VAL A 244 -1.42 -12.91 -16.64
N ARG A 245 -0.60 -13.60 -15.87
CA ARG A 245 -0.19 -14.99 -16.12
C ARG A 245 -1.11 -16.00 -15.47
#